data_9636ff34090861db5cd8e988e76b10c8
#
_entry.id   9636ff34090861db5cd8e988e76b10c8
#
_cell.length_a   1.000
_cell.length_b   1.000
_cell.length_c   1.000
_cell.angle_alpha   90.00
_cell.angle_beta   90.00
_cell.angle_gamma   90.00
#
_symmetry.space_group_name_H-M   'P 1'
#
loop_
_entity.id
_entity.type
_entity.pdbx_description
1 polymer ?
#
loop_
_entity_poly.entity_id
_entity_poly.type
_entity_poly.pdbx_seq_one_letter_code
_entity_poly.pdbx_strand_id
1 'polypeptide(L)'
;MPWFASKSFKGSAVVDKNFKPECPKEFYLKVNKKLRQKGNLKDMIFSFEQIVLHLAKIVDFKSGDIIFTGTPEGVGPLVNGDQVEMGFVSHAPKNLVVI
;
A
#
# COMPACT_ATOMS: atom_id res chain seq x y z
N MET A 1 2.29 -7.69 23.60
CA MET A 1 3.06 -7.89 22.37
C MET A 1 3.67 -6.55 21.94
N PRO A 2 4.95 -6.47 21.70
CA PRO A 2 5.58 -5.22 21.29
C PRO A 2 5.24 -4.90 19.84
N TRP A 3 4.27 -4.06 19.65
CA TRP A 3 3.78 -3.65 18.33
C TRP A 3 4.90 -3.08 17.44
N PHE A 4 5.79 -2.28 18.04
CA PHE A 4 6.91 -1.71 17.29
C PHE A 4 7.80 -2.80 16.70
N ALA A 5 8.23 -3.77 17.50
CA ALA A 5 9.12 -4.82 17.04
C ALA A 5 8.47 -5.75 16.00
N SER A 6 7.15 -5.97 16.08
CA SER A 6 6.44 -6.81 15.13
C SER A 6 6.10 -6.12 13.80
N LYS A 7 6.11 -4.78 13.77
CA LYS A 7 5.73 -4.01 12.57
C LYS A 7 6.86 -3.14 12.02
N SER A 8 7.91 -2.90 12.79
CA SER A 8 9.02 -2.03 12.37
C SER A 8 10.32 -2.80 12.39
N PHE A 9 10.67 -3.40 11.28
CA PHE A 9 11.92 -4.11 11.06
C PHE A 9 12.44 -3.80 9.67
N LYS A 10 13.71 -4.12 9.41
CA LYS A 10 14.31 -3.86 8.10
C LYS A 10 13.52 -4.53 6.99
N GLY A 11 13.08 -3.76 6.00
CA GLY A 11 12.26 -4.25 4.89
C GLY A 11 10.77 -4.41 5.21
N SER A 12 10.29 -3.95 6.37
CA SER A 12 8.87 -4.05 6.74
C SER A 12 7.96 -3.14 5.90
N ALA A 13 8.50 -2.02 5.43
CA ALA A 13 7.77 -1.10 4.55
C ALA A 13 8.37 -1.18 3.15
N VAL A 14 7.64 -1.77 2.22
CA VAL A 14 8.10 -1.99 0.86
C VAL A 14 7.48 -0.94 -0.06
N VAL A 15 8.34 -0.26 -0.82
CA VAL A 15 7.93 0.75 -1.80
C VAL A 15 8.56 0.42 -3.14
N ASP A 16 7.78 0.48 -4.21
CA ASP A 16 8.28 0.31 -5.57
C ASP A 16 9.24 1.46 -5.91
N LYS A 17 10.43 1.13 -6.39
CA LYS A 17 11.44 2.12 -6.80
C LYS A 17 10.96 3.01 -7.95
N ASN A 18 10.04 2.52 -8.75
CA ASN A 18 9.45 3.26 -9.86
C ASN A 18 8.15 3.93 -9.47
N PHE A 19 7.96 4.17 -8.18
CA PHE A 19 6.80 4.88 -7.67
C PHE A 19 6.65 6.24 -8.37
N LYS A 20 5.47 6.48 -8.91
CA LYS A 20 5.12 7.74 -9.56
C LYS A 20 4.04 8.45 -8.76
N PRO A 21 4.08 9.78 -8.65
CA PRO A 21 3.07 10.53 -7.89
C PRO A 21 1.73 10.65 -8.60
N GLU A 22 1.45 9.79 -9.57
CA GLU A 22 0.13 9.68 -10.18
C GLU A 22 -0.81 8.96 -9.22
N CYS A 23 -2.07 9.35 -9.21
CA CYS A 23 -3.07 8.81 -8.29
C CYS A 23 -4.27 8.25 -9.06
N PRO A 24 -4.13 7.10 -9.72
CA PRO A 24 -5.27 6.42 -10.34
C PRO A 24 -6.30 6.06 -9.27
N LYS A 25 -7.57 6.08 -9.65
CA LYS A 25 -8.67 5.89 -8.69
C LYS A 25 -8.83 4.47 -8.22
N GLU A 26 -8.49 3.49 -9.03
CA GLU A 26 -8.69 2.08 -8.72
C GLU A 26 -7.39 1.31 -8.74
N PHE A 27 -7.25 0.41 -7.77
CA PHE A 27 -6.08 -0.45 -7.64
C PHE A 27 -6.50 -1.86 -7.22
N TYR A 28 -5.59 -2.83 -7.39
CA TYR A 28 -5.88 -4.22 -7.10
C TYR A 28 -4.64 -4.97 -6.64
N LEU A 29 -4.87 -6.09 -5.97
CA LEU A 29 -3.86 -7.08 -5.61
C LEU A 29 -4.37 -8.47 -5.96
N LYS A 30 -3.56 -9.21 -6.70
CA LYS A 30 -3.81 -10.62 -7.00
C LYS A 30 -2.73 -11.48 -6.39
N VAL A 31 -3.10 -12.63 -5.86
CA VAL A 31 -2.16 -13.64 -5.37
C VAL A 31 -2.42 -14.93 -6.13
N ASN A 32 -1.38 -15.44 -6.80
CA ASN A 32 -1.46 -16.61 -7.66
C ASN A 32 -2.60 -16.48 -8.69
N LYS A 33 -2.70 -15.31 -9.32
CA LYS A 33 -3.70 -14.94 -10.34
C LYS A 33 -5.14 -14.81 -9.82
N LYS A 34 -5.34 -14.91 -8.51
CA LYS A 34 -6.66 -14.70 -7.89
C LYS A 34 -6.73 -13.31 -7.29
N LEU A 35 -7.82 -12.60 -7.58
CA LEU A 35 -8.05 -11.28 -6.99
C LEU A 35 -8.21 -11.40 -5.48
N ARG A 36 -7.36 -10.72 -4.73
CA ARG A 36 -7.38 -10.72 -3.26
C ARG A 36 -7.89 -9.40 -2.70
N GLN A 37 -7.44 -8.30 -3.27
CA GLN A 37 -7.85 -6.96 -2.85
C GLN A 37 -8.19 -6.13 -4.07
N LYS A 38 -9.24 -5.31 -3.95
CA LYS A 38 -9.60 -4.30 -4.94
C LYS A 38 -10.06 -3.07 -4.19
N GLY A 39 -9.49 -1.93 -4.52
CA GLY A 39 -9.80 -0.69 -3.85
C GLY A 39 -10.07 0.44 -4.81
N ASN A 40 -10.83 1.41 -4.33
CA ASN A 40 -11.11 2.65 -5.01
C ASN A 40 -10.93 3.80 -4.03
N LEU A 41 -10.29 4.88 -4.46
CA LEU A 41 -10.07 6.04 -3.59
C LEU A 41 -11.37 6.64 -3.06
N LYS A 42 -12.49 6.45 -3.75
CA LYS A 42 -13.81 6.88 -3.28
C LYS A 42 -14.24 6.21 -2.00
N ASP A 43 -13.69 5.04 -1.70
CA ASP A 43 -14.06 4.26 -0.51
C ASP A 43 -13.26 4.66 0.72
N MET A 44 -12.33 5.60 0.61
CA MET A 44 -11.55 6.09 1.75
C MET A 44 -12.46 6.87 2.71
N ILE A 45 -12.34 6.55 4.00
CA ILE A 45 -13.09 7.24 5.06
C ILE A 45 -12.64 8.70 5.16
N PHE A 46 -11.32 8.94 5.06
CA PHE A 46 -10.74 10.27 5.08
C PHE A 46 -10.05 10.55 3.75
N SER A 47 -10.20 11.76 3.23
CA SER A 47 -9.47 12.18 2.03
C SER A 47 -7.97 12.32 2.31
N PHE A 48 -7.15 12.34 1.26
CA PHE A 48 -5.72 12.59 1.40
C PHE A 48 -5.45 13.93 2.09
N GLU A 49 -6.20 14.96 1.74
CA GLU A 49 -6.07 16.29 2.37
C GLU A 49 -6.34 16.24 3.87
N GLN A 50 -7.38 15.53 4.28
CA GLN A 50 -7.72 15.36 5.69
C GLN A 50 -6.61 14.63 6.47
N ILE A 51 -6.05 13.59 5.86
CA ILE A 51 -4.95 12.82 6.46
C ILE A 51 -3.72 13.70 6.64
N VAL A 52 -3.33 14.43 5.60
CA VAL A 52 -2.15 15.31 5.65
C VAL A 52 -2.34 16.41 6.68
N LEU A 53 -3.50 17.04 6.73
CA LEU A 53 -3.78 18.11 7.70
C LEU A 53 -3.75 17.59 9.13
N HIS A 54 -4.26 16.40 9.37
CA HIS A 54 -4.23 15.79 10.70
C HIS A 54 -2.80 15.47 11.14
N LEU A 55 -2.02 14.85 10.26
CA LEU A 55 -0.64 14.47 10.58
C LEU A 55 0.28 15.68 10.70
N ALA A 56 0.02 16.75 9.97
CA ALA A 56 0.83 17.98 10.04
C ALA A 56 0.79 18.64 11.42
N LYS A 57 -0.20 18.31 12.24
CA LYS A 57 -0.27 18.76 13.63
C LYS A 57 0.68 18.00 14.55
N ILE A 58 1.17 16.84 14.12
CA ILE A 58 1.95 15.92 14.94
C ILE A 58 3.40 15.84 14.46
N VAL A 59 3.60 15.84 13.14
CA VAL A 59 4.93 15.69 12.53
C VAL A 59 5.17 16.76 11.48
N ASP A 60 6.45 17.09 11.28
CA ASP A 60 6.88 18.01 10.23
C ASP A 60 7.13 17.21 8.95
N PHE A 61 6.37 17.52 7.90
CA PHE A 61 6.55 16.88 6.61
C PHE A 61 7.67 17.51 5.81
N LYS A 62 8.36 16.67 5.05
CA LYS A 62 9.38 17.09 4.09
C LYS A 62 8.99 16.58 2.71
N SER A 63 9.46 17.28 1.68
CA SER A 63 9.27 16.82 0.30
C SER A 63 9.85 15.42 0.13
N GLY A 64 9.08 14.53 -0.47
CA GLY A 64 9.47 13.13 -0.66
C GLY A 64 9.00 12.18 0.43
N ASP A 65 8.40 12.68 1.49
CA ASP A 65 7.83 11.83 2.53
C ASP A 65 6.71 10.96 1.96
N ILE A 66 6.64 9.72 2.45
CA ILE A 66 5.65 8.73 2.02
C ILE A 66 4.73 8.41 3.20
N ILE A 67 3.43 8.46 2.95
CA ILE A 67 2.42 8.14 3.95
C ILE A 67 1.71 6.85 3.52
N PHE A 68 1.76 5.82 4.38
CA PHE A 68 0.97 4.62 4.18
C PHE A 68 -0.42 4.86 4.76
N THR A 69 -1.42 4.85 3.89
CA THR A 69 -2.80 5.19 4.27
C THR A 69 -3.66 3.98 4.61
N GLY A 70 -3.05 2.81 4.72
CA GLY A 70 -3.77 1.60 5.01
C GLY A 70 -4.16 0.82 3.75
N THR A 71 -4.89 -0.26 3.96
CA THR A 71 -5.24 -1.17 2.88
C THR A 71 -6.73 -1.56 3.00
N PRO A 72 -7.42 -1.83 1.87
CA PRO A 72 -8.79 -2.30 1.92
C PRO A 72 -8.90 -3.73 2.44
N GLU A 73 -10.13 -4.22 2.58
CA GLU A 73 -10.37 -5.60 2.98
C GLU A 73 -9.70 -6.60 2.03
N GLY A 74 -9.50 -7.82 2.49
CA GLY A 74 -8.85 -8.88 1.71
C GLY A 74 -7.43 -9.17 2.16
N VAL A 75 -7.01 -8.60 3.30
CA VAL A 75 -5.72 -8.93 3.91
C VAL A 75 -5.73 -10.40 4.34
N GLY A 76 -4.66 -11.10 4.03
CA GLY A 76 -4.51 -12.48 4.40
C GLY A 76 -3.06 -12.93 4.35
N PRO A 77 -2.78 -14.14 4.80
CA PRO A 77 -1.42 -14.64 4.85
C PRO A 77 -0.85 -14.88 3.46
N LEU A 78 0.46 -14.71 3.35
CA LEU A 78 1.24 -15.09 2.17
C LEU A 78 2.21 -16.18 2.59
N VAL A 79 2.47 -17.11 1.67
CA VAL A 79 3.45 -18.18 1.90
C VAL A 79 4.56 -18.08 0.87
N ASN A 80 5.69 -18.71 1.18
CA ASN A 80 6.84 -18.75 0.30
C ASN A 80 6.44 -19.31 -1.07
N GLY A 81 6.81 -18.61 -2.13
CA GLY A 81 6.50 -19.01 -3.49
C GLY A 81 5.24 -18.37 -4.07
N ASP A 82 4.45 -17.67 -3.27
CA ASP A 82 3.28 -16.96 -3.79
C ASP A 82 3.69 -15.92 -4.82
N GLN A 83 2.98 -15.86 -5.92
CA GLN A 83 3.16 -14.86 -6.96
C GLN A 83 2.16 -13.73 -6.74
N VAL A 84 2.68 -12.55 -6.45
CA VAL A 84 1.87 -11.37 -6.17
C VAL A 84 1.91 -10.43 -7.36
N GLU A 85 0.73 -10.04 -7.84
CA GLU A 85 0.56 -9.02 -8.85
C GLU A 85 -0.23 -7.86 -8.26
N MET A 86 0.30 -6.66 -8.40
CA MET A 86 -0.36 -5.46 -7.91
C MET A 86 -0.28 -4.35 -8.96
N GLY A 87 -1.23 -3.45 -8.93
CA GLY A 87 -1.21 -2.35 -9.84
C GLY A 87 -2.46 -1.50 -9.78
N PHE A 88 -2.45 -0.51 -10.64
CA PHE A 88 -3.61 0.33 -10.88
C PHE A 88 -4.33 -0.13 -12.13
N VAL A 89 -5.64 -0.01 -12.15
CA VAL A 89 -6.45 -0.32 -13.33
C VAL A 89 -5.98 0.57 -14.49
N SER A 90 -5.79 -0.04 -15.66
CA SER A 90 -5.30 0.61 -16.88
C SER A 90 -3.80 0.95 -16.89
N HIS A 91 -3.04 0.45 -15.93
CA HIS A 91 -1.58 0.61 -15.89
C HIS A 91 -0.90 -0.75 -15.89
N ALA A 92 0.39 -0.75 -16.27
CA ALA A 92 1.18 -1.97 -16.26
C ALA A 92 1.32 -2.50 -14.83
N PRO A 93 1.06 -3.80 -14.59
CA PRO A 93 1.16 -4.37 -13.26
C PRO A 93 2.59 -4.57 -12.81
N LYS A 94 2.78 -4.64 -11.50
CA LYS A 94 4.04 -5.06 -10.87
C LYS A 94 3.88 -6.45 -10.32
N ASN A 95 4.90 -7.27 -10.49
CA ASN A 95 4.90 -8.66 -10.05
C ASN A 95 6.06 -8.89 -9.09
N LEU A 96 5.80 -9.68 -8.06
CA LEU A 96 6.83 -10.13 -7.14
C LEU A 96 6.53 -11.54 -6.63
N VAL A 97 7.55 -12.19 -6.13
CA VAL A 97 7.44 -13.55 -5.57
C VAL A 97 7.82 -13.48 -4.10
N VAL A 98 7.02 -14.12 -3.27
CA VAL A 98 7.27 -14.21 -1.83
C VAL A 98 8.35 -15.27 -1.56
N ILE A 99 9.38 -14.89 -0.85
CA ILE A 99 10.48 -15.78 -0.48
C ILE A 99 10.73 -15.76 1.03
#